data_a95669d9788475a6eb6c070febe8b7fc
#
_entry.id   a95669d9788475a6eb6c070febe8b7fc
#
_cell.length_a   1.000
_cell.length_b   1.000
_cell.length_c   1.000
_cell.angle_alpha   90.00
_cell.angle_beta   90.00
_cell.angle_gamma   90.00
#
_symmetry.space_group_name_H-M   'P 1'
#
loop_
_entity.id
_entity.type
_entity.pdbx_description
1 polymer ?
#
loop_
_entity_poly.entity_id
_entity_poly.type
_entity_poly.pdbx_seq_one_letter_code
_entity_poly.pdbx_strand_id
1 'polypeptide(L)'
;TDIIRKEASDFPNKTVPEYQEEPETETDETVFETLSGIRRPTDPVIVILPEQKPVLRRWGLSVATLNAPLINARAETLDQKPTFRPLLERRCLIPATSWFEWRKDGAVKHKTRITLPDHQPVLFAGLENGTEAVIITCAPAPLIAHIHDRMPAVIGPNHIAGWLDPANRFDTVRHMLGPVPDHVLKWSEDLPDNTKTAKQDDGQINLF
;
A
#
# COMPACT_ATOMS: atom_id res chain seq x y z
N THR A 1 37.97 -48.37 37.92
CA THR A 1 37.64 -48.22 36.49
C THR A 1 37.80 -46.75 36.15
N ASP A 2 38.92 -46.46 35.49
CA ASP A 2 39.42 -45.11 35.16
C ASP A 2 38.59 -44.46 34.06
N ILE A 3 38.15 -43.22 34.29
CA ILE A 3 37.62 -42.36 33.27
C ILE A 3 38.65 -41.26 33.00
N ILE A 4 39.22 -41.32 31.82
CA ILE A 4 40.23 -40.42 31.29
C ILE A 4 39.62 -39.03 31.10
N ARG A 5 40.19 -38.03 31.82
CA ARG A 5 40.03 -36.60 31.50
C ARG A 5 40.75 -36.31 30.19
N LYS A 6 40.03 -35.83 29.18
CA LYS A 6 40.62 -35.23 28.01
C LYS A 6 40.61 -33.71 28.18
N GLU A 7 41.80 -33.14 28.11
CA GLU A 7 42.08 -31.72 28.27
C GLU A 7 41.47 -30.90 27.15
N ALA A 8 40.92 -29.74 27.50
CA ALA A 8 40.45 -28.73 26.60
C ALA A 8 41.62 -27.82 26.18
N SER A 9 42.22 -28.11 25.05
CA SER A 9 43.13 -27.17 24.40
C SER A 9 43.21 -27.55 22.91
N ASP A 10 42.37 -26.91 22.08
CA ASP A 10 42.63 -26.63 20.67
C ASP A 10 41.33 -26.10 20.01
N PHE A 11 40.99 -24.83 20.32
CA PHE A 11 40.17 -24.05 19.43
C PHE A 11 40.94 -22.77 19.05
N PRO A 12 41.25 -22.55 17.76
CA PRO A 12 41.89 -21.32 17.38
C PRO A 12 40.92 -20.15 17.63
N ASN A 13 41.46 -19.11 18.23
CA ASN A 13 40.85 -17.85 18.55
C ASN A 13 40.25 -17.22 17.25
N LYS A 14 38.99 -17.53 16.95
CA LYS A 14 38.24 -16.79 15.93
C LYS A 14 37.78 -15.49 16.54
N THR A 15 38.41 -14.39 16.14
CA THR A 15 37.92 -13.03 16.33
C THR A 15 36.44 -12.99 15.95
N VAL A 16 35.60 -12.72 16.93
CA VAL A 16 34.18 -12.45 16.73
C VAL A 16 34.10 -11.22 15.82
N PRO A 17 33.39 -11.26 14.67
CA PRO A 17 33.20 -10.06 13.87
C PRO A 17 32.53 -9.00 14.74
N GLU A 18 33.12 -7.79 14.75
CA GLU A 18 32.55 -6.61 15.35
C GLU A 18 31.14 -6.42 14.79
N TYR A 19 30.13 -6.51 15.65
CA TYR A 19 28.75 -6.27 15.29
C TYR A 19 28.68 -4.82 14.87
N GLN A 20 28.58 -4.54 13.58
CA GLN A 20 28.21 -3.21 13.12
C GLN A 20 26.76 -2.99 13.58
N GLU A 21 26.57 -1.98 14.43
CA GLU A 21 25.24 -1.53 14.82
C GLU A 21 24.45 -1.26 13.56
N GLU A 22 23.39 -2.06 13.33
CA GLU A 22 22.39 -1.74 12.31
C GLU A 22 21.84 -0.35 12.64
N PRO A 23 21.57 0.52 11.62
CA PRO A 23 21.04 1.83 11.88
C PRO A 23 19.79 1.70 12.73
N GLU A 24 19.70 2.53 13.77
CA GLU A 24 18.58 2.59 14.72
C GLU A 24 17.26 2.46 13.97
N THR A 25 16.57 1.35 14.18
CA THR A 25 15.22 1.16 13.64
C THR A 25 14.37 2.27 14.22
N GLU A 26 13.83 3.14 13.36
CA GLU A 26 12.79 4.10 13.73
C GLU A 26 11.79 3.37 14.62
N THR A 27 11.58 3.88 15.82
CA THR A 27 10.68 3.25 16.79
C THR A 27 9.28 3.17 16.20
N ASP A 28 8.53 2.11 16.50
CA ASP A 28 7.15 1.90 16.02
C ASP A 28 6.26 3.14 16.22
N GLU A 29 6.50 3.92 17.26
CA GLU A 29 5.79 5.15 17.59
C GLU A 29 6.07 6.27 16.56
N THR A 30 7.31 6.42 16.11
CA THR A 30 7.70 7.41 15.07
C THR A 30 7.09 7.04 13.71
N VAL A 31 7.00 5.75 13.41
CA VAL A 31 6.34 5.23 12.20
C VAL A 31 4.85 5.54 12.25
N PHE A 32 4.18 5.34 13.39
CA PHE A 32 2.76 5.63 13.57
C PHE A 32 2.43 7.11 13.49
N GLU A 33 3.20 7.99 14.11
CA GLU A 33 3.01 9.45 14.02
C GLU A 33 3.22 9.97 12.60
N THR A 34 4.23 9.45 11.90
CA THR A 34 4.49 9.81 10.49
C THR A 34 3.36 9.41 9.56
N LEU A 35 2.51 8.43 9.95
CA LEU A 35 1.49 7.82 9.09
C LEU A 35 0.07 8.31 9.35
N SER A 36 -0.14 9.15 10.35
CA SER A 36 -1.42 9.83 10.55
C SER A 36 -1.61 10.94 9.50
N GLY A 37 -2.80 11.03 8.92
CA GLY A 37 -3.17 12.09 7.98
C GLY A 37 -3.32 11.65 6.52
N ILE A 38 -3.57 12.64 5.66
CA ILE A 38 -3.79 12.43 4.22
C ILE A 38 -2.44 12.19 3.54
N ARG A 39 -2.35 11.13 2.74
CA ARG A 39 -1.20 10.83 1.88
C ARG A 39 -1.47 11.24 0.46
N ARG A 40 -0.45 11.75 -0.19
CA ARG A 40 -0.46 12.19 -1.60
C ARG A 40 0.48 11.33 -2.43
N PRO A 41 0.32 11.28 -3.74
CA PRO A 41 1.35 10.71 -4.61
C PRO A 41 2.73 11.23 -4.23
N THR A 42 3.68 10.32 -4.15
CA THR A 42 5.07 10.49 -3.73
C THR A 42 5.34 10.54 -2.22
N ASP A 43 4.32 10.61 -1.39
CA ASP A 43 4.48 10.47 0.06
C ASP A 43 4.85 9.03 0.44
N PRO A 44 5.49 8.83 1.61
CA PRO A 44 5.65 7.50 2.18
C PRO A 44 4.30 6.93 2.61
N VAL A 45 4.08 5.65 2.30
CA VAL A 45 2.91 4.88 2.73
C VAL A 45 3.36 3.58 3.39
N ILE A 46 2.56 3.10 4.34
CA ILE A 46 2.76 1.74 4.88
C ILE A 46 2.42 0.74 3.78
N VAL A 47 3.26 -0.27 3.68
CA VAL A 47 3.07 -1.43 2.83
C VAL A 47 3.22 -2.69 3.68
N ILE A 48 2.28 -3.60 3.59
CA ILE A 48 2.34 -4.92 4.24
C ILE A 48 2.82 -5.92 3.21
N LEU A 49 3.98 -6.52 3.49
CA LEU A 49 4.62 -7.54 2.65
C LEU A 49 4.15 -8.97 3.02
N PRO A 50 4.52 -10.01 2.24
CA PRO A 50 4.17 -11.40 2.50
C PRO A 50 4.40 -11.87 3.94
N GLU A 51 5.50 -11.46 4.58
CA GLU A 51 5.85 -11.80 5.96
C GLU A 51 4.99 -11.06 7.00
N GLN A 52 3.95 -10.35 6.55
CA GLN A 52 3.08 -9.47 7.36
C GLN A 52 3.85 -8.36 8.09
N LYS A 53 5.07 -8.08 7.65
CA LYS A 53 5.91 -7.00 8.17
C LYS A 53 5.51 -5.68 7.52
N PRO A 54 5.12 -4.66 8.29
CA PRO A 54 4.91 -3.32 7.77
C PRO A 54 6.24 -2.68 7.41
N VAL A 55 6.30 -2.07 6.24
CA VAL A 55 7.46 -1.30 5.77
C VAL A 55 7.00 -0.01 5.11
N LEU A 56 7.87 1.00 5.06
CA LEU A 56 7.60 2.22 4.31
C LEU A 56 8.04 2.07 2.86
N ARG A 57 7.18 2.57 1.94
CA ARG A 57 7.49 2.70 0.51
C ARG A 57 7.01 4.06 0.02
N ARG A 58 7.71 4.63 -0.92
CA ARG A 58 7.23 5.83 -1.62
C ARG A 58 6.05 5.43 -2.53
N TRP A 59 4.94 6.16 -2.46
CA TRP A 59 3.80 5.91 -3.34
C TRP A 59 4.03 6.47 -4.74
N GLY A 60 4.20 5.60 -5.71
CA GLY A 60 4.41 5.91 -7.11
C GLY A 60 5.71 5.34 -7.66
N LEU A 61 5.60 4.50 -8.69
CA LEU A 61 6.74 3.87 -9.36
C LEU A 61 7.40 4.86 -10.32
N SER A 62 8.67 5.11 -10.13
CA SER A 62 9.50 5.87 -11.05
C SER A 62 9.77 5.07 -12.33
N VAL A 63 9.53 5.67 -13.48
CA VAL A 63 9.83 5.08 -14.80
C VAL A 63 10.66 6.08 -15.57
N ALA A 64 11.84 5.65 -16.03
CA ALA A 64 12.83 6.53 -16.65
C ALA A 64 12.32 7.32 -17.87
N THR A 65 11.31 6.81 -18.56
CA THR A 65 10.71 7.45 -19.74
C THR A 65 9.53 8.36 -19.43
N LEU A 66 9.15 8.49 -18.16
CA LEU A 66 7.99 9.29 -17.75
C LEU A 66 8.43 10.45 -16.83
N ASN A 67 7.79 11.61 -17.02
CA ASN A 67 8.06 12.80 -16.19
C ASN A 67 7.40 12.74 -14.81
N ALA A 68 6.44 11.83 -14.61
CA ALA A 68 5.74 11.64 -13.34
C ALA A 68 5.69 10.16 -12.98
N PRO A 69 5.71 9.82 -11.67
CA PRO A 69 5.61 8.44 -11.22
C PRO A 69 4.22 7.85 -11.54
N LEU A 70 4.19 6.54 -11.75
CA LEU A 70 2.95 5.79 -11.91
C LEU A 70 2.39 5.48 -10.52
N ILE A 71 1.35 6.20 -10.12
CA ILE A 71 0.73 6.05 -8.79
C ILE A 71 -0.28 4.91 -8.75
N ASN A 72 -0.83 4.53 -9.92
CA ASN A 72 -1.84 3.49 -10.07
C ASN A 72 -1.51 2.54 -11.22
N ALA A 73 -1.96 1.29 -11.09
CA ALA A 73 -1.86 0.24 -12.08
C ALA A 73 -3.23 -0.41 -12.32
N ARG A 74 -3.71 -0.47 -13.55
CA ARG A 74 -5.02 -1.06 -13.86
C ARG A 74 -4.95 -2.58 -13.80
N ALA A 75 -5.81 -3.21 -12.99
CA ALA A 75 -5.91 -4.66 -12.82
C ALA A 75 -6.03 -5.41 -14.16
N GLU A 76 -6.78 -4.84 -15.09
CA GLU A 76 -7.10 -5.45 -16.39
C GLU A 76 -5.88 -5.60 -17.31
N THR A 77 -4.84 -4.79 -17.09
CA THR A 77 -3.68 -4.71 -18.01
C THR A 77 -2.32 -4.90 -17.32
N LEU A 78 -2.31 -5.35 -16.06
CA LEU A 78 -1.07 -5.55 -15.29
C LEU A 78 -0.07 -6.46 -16.00
N ASP A 79 -0.54 -7.60 -16.49
CA ASP A 79 0.24 -8.63 -17.18
C ASP A 79 0.67 -8.22 -18.60
N GLN A 80 0.05 -7.20 -19.16
CA GLN A 80 0.34 -6.69 -20.52
C GLN A 80 1.38 -5.55 -20.51
N LYS A 81 1.49 -4.82 -19.39
CA LYS A 81 2.36 -3.65 -19.30
C LYS A 81 3.78 -4.04 -18.89
N PRO A 82 4.81 -3.71 -19.68
CA PRO A 82 6.21 -4.02 -19.36
C PRO A 82 6.66 -3.52 -17.98
N THR A 83 6.13 -2.38 -17.54
CA THR A 83 6.46 -1.77 -16.23
C THR A 83 5.99 -2.63 -15.06
N PHE A 84 4.82 -3.28 -15.17
CA PHE A 84 4.22 -4.00 -14.04
C PHE A 84 4.50 -5.51 -14.07
N ARG A 85 4.75 -6.10 -15.25
CA ARG A 85 5.04 -7.54 -15.39
C ARG A 85 6.13 -8.07 -14.45
N PRO A 86 7.27 -7.39 -14.26
CA PRO A 86 8.30 -7.85 -13.32
C PRO A 86 7.86 -7.82 -11.84
N LEU A 87 6.80 -7.08 -11.53
CA LEU A 87 6.32 -6.86 -10.17
C LEU A 87 5.12 -7.74 -9.80
N LEU A 88 4.59 -8.54 -10.70
CA LEU A 88 3.37 -9.32 -10.47
C LEU A 88 3.44 -10.27 -9.28
N GLU A 89 4.64 -10.75 -8.96
CA GLU A 89 4.89 -11.62 -7.80
C GLU A 89 5.38 -10.82 -6.57
N ARG A 90 5.52 -9.50 -6.68
CA ARG A 90 5.89 -8.59 -5.59
C ARG A 90 4.65 -7.85 -5.08
N ARG A 91 3.69 -8.64 -4.68
CA ARG A 91 2.40 -8.15 -4.19
C ARG A 91 2.52 -7.66 -2.77
N CYS A 92 1.73 -6.63 -2.46
CA CYS A 92 1.65 -6.04 -1.15
C CYS A 92 0.23 -5.55 -0.86
N LEU A 93 -0.02 -5.14 0.38
CA LEU A 93 -1.22 -4.44 0.78
C LEU A 93 -0.87 -3.04 1.27
N ILE A 94 -1.69 -2.06 0.94
CA ILE A 94 -1.53 -0.68 1.38
C ILE A 94 -2.74 -0.34 2.25
N PRO A 95 -2.58 -0.26 3.60
CA PRO A 95 -3.67 0.06 4.51
C PRO A 95 -4.04 1.53 4.45
N ALA A 96 -5.33 1.81 4.53
CA ALA A 96 -5.89 3.14 4.66
C ALA A 96 -7.18 3.09 5.48
N THR A 97 -7.69 4.23 5.92
CA THR A 97 -9.02 4.33 6.56
C THR A 97 -10.07 4.86 5.59
N SER A 98 -9.65 5.51 4.53
CA SER A 98 -10.51 6.09 3.49
C SER A 98 -9.67 6.45 2.28
N TRP A 99 -10.33 6.73 1.16
CA TRP A 99 -9.72 7.41 0.03
C TRP A 99 -10.63 8.52 -0.46
N PHE A 100 -10.09 9.40 -1.30
CA PHE A 100 -10.81 10.54 -1.85
C PHE A 100 -10.88 10.44 -3.37
N GLU A 101 -12.03 10.82 -3.90
CA GLU A 101 -12.28 10.98 -5.32
C GLU A 101 -12.96 12.33 -5.60
N TRP A 102 -12.87 12.78 -6.84
CA TRP A 102 -13.48 14.01 -7.28
C TRP A 102 -14.72 13.74 -8.13
N ARG A 103 -15.89 13.83 -7.49
CA ARG A 103 -17.14 13.80 -8.26
C ARG A 103 -17.29 15.08 -9.06
N LYS A 104 -17.50 14.94 -10.37
CA LYS A 104 -17.77 16.06 -11.25
C LYS A 104 -19.28 16.34 -11.30
N ASP A 105 -19.65 17.61 -11.15
CA ASP A 105 -21.01 18.11 -11.32
C ASP A 105 -20.95 19.37 -12.21
N GLY A 106 -21.08 19.16 -13.50
CA GLY A 106 -20.79 20.20 -14.50
C GLY A 106 -19.33 20.67 -14.40
N ALA A 107 -19.14 21.96 -14.09
CA ALA A 107 -17.82 22.57 -13.92
C ALA A 107 -17.28 22.47 -12.48
N VAL A 108 -18.12 22.03 -11.53
CA VAL A 108 -17.76 21.94 -10.10
C VAL A 108 -17.18 20.55 -9.83
N LYS A 109 -16.15 20.51 -8.98
CA LYS A 109 -15.59 19.26 -8.46
C LYS A 109 -15.86 19.18 -6.96
N HIS A 110 -16.47 18.09 -6.53
CA HIS A 110 -16.76 17.79 -5.14
C HIS A 110 -15.80 16.74 -4.63
N LYS A 111 -15.00 17.10 -3.63
CA LYS A 111 -14.14 16.14 -2.95
C LYS A 111 -15.01 15.16 -2.19
N THR A 112 -14.93 13.90 -2.52
CA THR A 112 -15.78 12.85 -1.96
C THR A 112 -14.90 11.84 -1.25
N ARG A 113 -15.18 11.63 0.04
CA ARG A 113 -14.52 10.62 0.87
C ARG A 113 -15.28 9.31 0.76
N ILE A 114 -14.55 8.23 0.54
CA ILE A 114 -15.09 6.87 0.48
C ILE A 114 -14.46 6.04 1.60
N THR A 115 -15.30 5.28 2.34
CA THR A 115 -14.90 4.49 3.51
C THR A 115 -15.58 3.13 3.50
N LEU A 116 -15.05 2.21 4.30
CA LEU A 116 -15.81 1.04 4.77
C LEU A 116 -16.72 1.43 5.94
N PRO A 117 -17.75 0.61 6.27
CA PRO A 117 -18.59 0.81 7.45
C PRO A 117 -17.74 0.85 8.72
N ASP A 118 -18.22 1.62 9.71
CA ASP A 118 -17.61 1.70 11.04
C ASP A 118 -16.12 2.08 11.03
N HIS A 119 -15.70 2.81 9.97
CA HIS A 119 -14.31 3.24 9.74
C HIS A 119 -13.30 2.08 9.79
N GLN A 120 -13.72 0.88 9.41
CA GLN A 120 -12.81 -0.24 9.30
C GLN A 120 -11.69 0.07 8.32
N PRO A 121 -10.46 -0.39 8.59
CA PRO A 121 -9.36 -0.21 7.67
C PRO A 121 -9.64 -0.91 6.34
N VAL A 122 -9.32 -0.24 5.26
CA VAL A 122 -9.34 -0.77 3.90
C VAL A 122 -7.93 -1.18 3.50
N LEU A 123 -7.79 -2.33 2.84
CA LEU A 123 -6.51 -2.83 2.36
C LEU A 123 -6.50 -2.79 0.84
N PHE A 124 -5.79 -1.84 0.26
CA PHE A 124 -5.64 -1.76 -1.18
C PHE A 124 -4.64 -2.79 -1.68
N ALA A 125 -4.96 -3.47 -2.76
CA ALA A 125 -3.99 -4.29 -3.48
C ALA A 125 -2.91 -3.40 -4.08
N GLY A 126 -1.65 -3.79 -3.92
CA GLY A 126 -0.51 -3.07 -4.47
C GLY A 126 0.57 -4.00 -5.03
N LEU A 127 1.48 -3.39 -5.78
CA LEU A 127 2.76 -3.96 -6.19
C LEU A 127 3.88 -3.05 -5.68
N GLU A 128 5.05 -3.64 -5.35
CA GLU A 128 6.20 -2.88 -4.86
C GLU A 128 7.51 -3.31 -5.54
N ASN A 129 8.55 -2.47 -5.50
CA ASN A 129 9.85 -2.77 -6.11
C ASN A 129 11.03 -2.74 -5.11
N GLY A 130 10.75 -2.70 -3.80
CA GLY A 130 11.74 -2.59 -2.73
C GLY A 130 11.83 -1.18 -2.13
N THR A 131 11.54 -0.13 -2.89
CA THR A 131 11.58 1.27 -2.46
C THR A 131 10.29 2.02 -2.72
N GLU A 132 9.54 1.63 -3.73
CA GLU A 132 8.32 2.28 -4.20
C GLU A 132 7.18 1.29 -4.30
N ALA A 133 5.94 1.79 -4.20
CA ALA A 133 4.73 0.99 -4.35
C ALA A 133 3.71 1.69 -5.26
N VAL A 134 2.85 0.91 -5.89
CA VAL A 134 1.75 1.38 -6.73
C VAL A 134 0.45 0.72 -6.28
N ILE A 135 -0.64 1.48 -6.25
CA ILE A 135 -1.97 0.96 -5.96
C ILE A 135 -2.55 0.33 -7.22
N ILE A 136 -3.12 -0.87 -7.08
CA ILE A 136 -3.87 -1.50 -8.16
C ILE A 136 -5.30 -0.96 -8.14
N THR A 137 -5.82 -0.62 -9.31
CA THR A 137 -7.18 -0.10 -9.47
C THR A 137 -8.01 -1.02 -10.36
N CYS A 138 -9.33 -1.04 -10.12
CA CYS A 138 -10.31 -1.81 -10.88
C CYS A 138 -11.49 -0.94 -11.31
N ALA A 139 -12.47 -1.52 -12.01
CA ALA A 139 -13.76 -0.88 -12.27
C ALA A 139 -14.43 -0.51 -10.94
N PRO A 140 -15.18 0.60 -10.87
CA PRO A 140 -15.83 1.02 -9.64
C PRO A 140 -17.01 0.10 -9.28
N ALA A 141 -17.29 -0.01 -7.98
CA ALA A 141 -18.56 -0.56 -7.51
C ALA A 141 -19.72 0.33 -7.99
N PRO A 142 -20.90 -0.23 -8.33
CA PRO A 142 -22.06 0.53 -8.81
C PRO A 142 -22.40 1.74 -7.95
N LEU A 143 -22.32 1.59 -6.62
CA LEU A 143 -22.62 2.66 -5.65
C LEU A 143 -21.78 3.92 -5.86
N ILE A 144 -20.53 3.80 -6.30
CA ILE A 144 -19.59 4.92 -6.46
C ILE A 144 -19.23 5.22 -7.91
N ALA A 145 -19.83 4.53 -8.89
CA ALA A 145 -19.56 4.70 -10.32
C ALA A 145 -19.90 6.13 -10.82
N HIS A 146 -20.84 6.82 -10.15
CA HIS A 146 -21.19 8.21 -10.44
C HIS A 146 -20.16 9.21 -9.89
N ILE A 147 -19.26 8.78 -9.00
CA ILE A 147 -18.19 9.60 -8.42
C ILE A 147 -16.96 9.55 -9.32
N HIS A 148 -16.49 8.34 -9.63
CA HIS A 148 -15.32 8.11 -10.49
C HIS A 148 -15.42 6.79 -11.25
N ASP A 149 -14.78 6.70 -12.41
CA ASP A 149 -14.77 5.53 -13.31
C ASP A 149 -13.78 4.43 -12.85
N ARG A 150 -12.99 4.67 -11.79
CA ARG A 150 -12.07 3.73 -11.18
C ARG A 150 -12.18 3.75 -9.67
N MET A 151 -11.75 2.65 -9.04
CA MET A 151 -11.52 2.59 -7.60
C MET A 151 -10.28 1.73 -7.29
N PRO A 152 -9.63 1.90 -6.13
CA PRO A 152 -8.64 0.95 -5.66
C PRO A 152 -9.23 -0.46 -5.56
N ALA A 153 -8.48 -1.47 -5.99
CA ALA A 153 -8.85 -2.85 -5.76
C ALA A 153 -8.63 -3.18 -4.27
N VAL A 154 -9.70 -3.52 -3.56
CA VAL A 154 -9.68 -3.80 -2.12
C VAL A 154 -9.60 -5.29 -1.87
N ILE A 155 -8.64 -5.73 -1.07
CA ILE A 155 -8.50 -7.13 -0.66
C ILE A 155 -9.29 -7.36 0.63
N GLY A 156 -10.32 -8.17 0.52
CA GLY A 156 -11.14 -8.56 1.68
C GLY A 156 -10.40 -9.50 2.64
N PRO A 157 -10.86 -9.59 3.91
CA PRO A 157 -10.17 -10.37 4.96
C PRO A 157 -9.85 -11.81 4.56
N ASN A 158 -10.77 -12.48 3.87
CA ASN A 158 -10.60 -13.88 3.44
C ASN A 158 -9.58 -14.07 2.31
N HIS A 159 -9.14 -13.00 1.68
CA HIS A 159 -8.21 -13.03 0.55
C HIS A 159 -6.79 -12.54 0.92
N ILE A 160 -6.59 -11.97 2.11
CA ILE A 160 -5.30 -11.41 2.55
C ILE A 160 -4.18 -12.45 2.44
N ALA A 161 -4.38 -13.61 3.07
CA ALA A 161 -3.37 -14.67 3.06
C ALA A 161 -3.06 -15.14 1.63
N GLY A 162 -4.08 -15.37 0.81
CA GLY A 162 -3.89 -15.81 -0.58
C GLY A 162 -3.21 -14.76 -1.44
N TRP A 163 -3.53 -13.48 -1.26
CA TRP A 163 -2.90 -12.37 -1.99
C TRP A 163 -1.42 -12.21 -1.66
N LEU A 164 -1.07 -12.31 -0.37
CA LEU A 164 0.30 -12.12 0.11
C LEU A 164 1.16 -13.40 -0.01
N ASP A 165 0.58 -14.58 -0.22
CA ASP A 165 1.34 -15.82 -0.32
C ASP A 165 2.25 -15.81 -1.56
N PRO A 166 3.57 -15.84 -1.41
CA PRO A 166 4.51 -15.84 -2.54
C PRO A 166 4.47 -17.14 -3.36
N ALA A 167 3.91 -18.22 -2.81
CA ALA A 167 3.70 -19.47 -3.54
C ALA A 167 2.58 -19.37 -4.58
N ASN A 168 1.65 -18.44 -4.39
CA ASN A 168 0.58 -18.19 -5.36
C ASN A 168 1.09 -17.33 -6.52
N ARG A 169 0.98 -17.83 -7.72
CA ARG A 169 1.28 -17.02 -8.93
C ARG A 169 0.18 -15.97 -9.15
N PHE A 170 0.55 -14.85 -9.75
CA PHE A 170 -0.41 -13.76 -10.02
C PHE A 170 -1.67 -14.26 -10.74
N ASP A 171 -1.54 -15.14 -11.72
CA ASP A 171 -2.69 -15.66 -12.48
C ASP A 171 -3.73 -16.37 -11.61
N THR A 172 -3.31 -16.97 -10.49
CA THR A 172 -4.23 -17.66 -9.56
C THR A 172 -4.95 -16.72 -8.62
N VAL A 173 -4.39 -15.52 -8.36
CA VAL A 173 -4.96 -14.55 -7.41
C VAL A 173 -5.55 -13.31 -8.08
N ARG A 174 -5.36 -13.14 -9.39
CA ARG A 174 -5.86 -11.96 -10.13
C ARG A 174 -7.38 -11.77 -10.02
N HIS A 175 -8.14 -12.83 -9.80
CA HIS A 175 -9.59 -12.79 -9.60
C HIS A 175 -10.00 -12.03 -8.32
N MET A 176 -9.06 -11.80 -7.38
CA MET A 176 -9.30 -11.00 -6.18
C MET A 176 -9.31 -9.49 -6.46
N LEU A 177 -8.85 -9.08 -7.66
CA LEU A 177 -8.74 -7.67 -8.07
C LEU A 177 -10.06 -7.17 -8.69
N GLY A 178 -11.08 -7.06 -7.88
CA GLY A 178 -12.39 -6.58 -8.28
C GLY A 178 -12.96 -5.50 -7.36
N PRO A 179 -14.11 -4.91 -7.72
CA PRO A 179 -14.80 -3.99 -6.84
C PRO A 179 -15.34 -4.73 -5.62
N VAL A 180 -15.37 -4.04 -4.48
CA VAL A 180 -16.08 -4.54 -3.30
C VAL A 180 -17.59 -4.45 -3.51
N PRO A 181 -18.40 -5.29 -2.81
CA PRO A 181 -19.84 -5.17 -2.85
C PRO A 181 -20.32 -3.80 -2.36
N ASP A 182 -21.38 -3.26 -2.97
CA ASP A 182 -21.93 -1.94 -2.67
C ASP A 182 -22.26 -1.73 -1.19
N HIS A 183 -22.79 -2.74 -0.52
CA HIS A 183 -23.21 -2.65 0.88
C HIS A 183 -22.05 -2.46 1.89
N VAL A 184 -20.81 -2.67 1.45
CA VAL A 184 -19.62 -2.42 2.28
C VAL A 184 -18.96 -1.07 2.00
N LEU A 185 -19.59 -0.21 1.20
CA LEU A 185 -19.09 1.13 0.92
C LEU A 185 -20.00 2.20 1.52
N LYS A 186 -19.38 3.27 2.00
CA LYS A 186 -20.03 4.54 2.34
C LYS A 186 -19.26 5.67 1.67
N TRP A 187 -19.97 6.74 1.32
CA TRP A 187 -19.32 7.93 0.81
C TRP A 187 -19.99 9.19 1.37
N SER A 188 -19.23 10.25 1.46
CA SER A 188 -19.69 11.58 1.85
C SER A 188 -18.91 12.65 1.10
N GLU A 189 -19.54 13.78 0.79
CA GLU A 189 -18.81 14.92 0.28
C GLU A 189 -18.10 15.63 1.45
N ASP A 190 -16.82 15.95 1.28
CA ASP A 190 -16.13 16.87 2.17
C ASP A 190 -16.65 18.27 1.86
N LEU A 191 -17.54 18.77 2.70
CA LEU A 191 -17.95 20.17 2.61
C LEU A 191 -16.73 21.04 2.93
N PRO A 192 -16.50 22.15 2.20
CA PRO A 192 -15.47 23.09 2.57
C PRO A 192 -15.71 23.55 4.00
N ASP A 193 -14.68 23.39 4.84
CA ASP A 193 -14.73 23.86 6.23
C ASP A 193 -14.80 25.38 6.22
N ASN A 194 -16.00 25.93 6.38
CA ASN A 194 -16.26 27.37 6.39
C ASN A 194 -15.60 28.10 7.58
N THR A 195 -14.81 27.41 8.40
CA THR A 195 -14.20 27.97 9.63
C THR A 195 -12.73 28.31 9.47
N LYS A 196 -12.08 28.06 8.34
CA LYS A 196 -10.66 28.40 8.12
C LYS A 196 -10.47 29.46 7.04
N THR A 197 -10.49 30.70 7.45
CA THR A 197 -9.75 31.79 6.81
C THR A 197 -8.25 31.50 6.87
N ALA A 198 -7.58 31.61 5.72
CA ALA A 198 -6.16 31.62 5.46
C ALA A 198 -5.44 30.26 5.24
N LYS A 199 -5.15 30.04 3.95
CA LYS A 199 -3.97 29.35 3.38
C LYS A 199 -3.44 28.17 4.20
N GLN A 200 -4.07 27.03 4.09
CA GLN A 200 -3.35 25.76 4.02
C GLN A 200 -3.73 25.12 2.69
N ASP A 201 -2.73 24.98 1.85
CA ASP A 201 -2.79 24.23 0.60
C ASP A 201 -3.10 22.78 0.99
N ASP A 202 -4.41 22.44 1.01
CA ASP A 202 -4.89 21.09 1.33
C ASP A 202 -4.42 20.18 0.19
N GLY A 203 -3.29 19.66 0.40
CA GLY A 203 -2.66 18.78 -0.55
C GLY A 203 -3.45 17.52 -0.78
N GLN A 204 -4.11 17.56 -1.87
CA GLN A 204 -5.09 16.58 -2.33
C GLN A 204 -4.48 15.41 -3.05
N ILE A 205 -4.92 14.21 -2.66
CA ILE A 205 -4.69 12.99 -3.44
C ILE A 205 -5.75 12.92 -4.53
N ASN A 206 -5.33 13.12 -5.78
CA ASN A 206 -6.00 12.54 -6.93
C ASN A 206 -5.48 11.11 -7.07
N LEU A 207 -6.31 10.11 -6.79
CA LEU A 207 -5.97 8.71 -7.04
C LEU A 207 -5.95 8.39 -8.55
N PHE A 208 -6.48 9.27 -9.41
CA PHE A 208 -6.60 9.05 -10.84
C PHE A 208 -6.39 10.32 -11.66
#